data_18cc96348f435d67dba39527edd1a401
#
_entry.id   18cc96348f435d67dba39527edd1a401
#
_cell.length_a   1.000
_cell.length_b   1.000
_cell.length_c   1.000
_cell.angle_alpha   90.00
_cell.angle_beta   90.00
_cell.angle_gamma   90.00
#
_symmetry.space_group_name_H-M   'P 1'
#
loop_
_entity.id
_entity.type
_entity.pdbx_description
1 polymer ?
#
loop_
_entity_poly.entity_id
_entity_poly.type
_entity_poly.pdbx_seq_one_letter_code
_entity_poly.pdbx_strand_id
1 'polypeptide(L)'
;MEAKELNIYERLAMVRGMVSGVKKTAKNPFFKSNYADLNSVMNTLAPALIECNLIYVQYVDVCDGVDVLVTEIVNISNPVEKVISNTHLMVAAPDMQKFGGAITYARRYALVSMFGLEAIDDDGNVAVGKAKPMTATQQHNERINSAKDALDKAKKEGDFDSASDIYDYAKKNGFIQVCDYYSQLFESDNKEGM
;
A
#
# COMPACT_ATOMS: atom_id res chain seq x y z
N MET A 1 -10.56 1.03 -27.11
CA MET A 1 -11.21 1.33 -25.81
C MET A 1 -10.19 2.07 -24.99
N GLU A 2 -10.47 3.31 -24.57
CA GLU A 2 -9.58 4.03 -23.67
C GLU A 2 -9.53 3.26 -22.34
N ALA A 3 -8.31 2.97 -21.86
CA ALA A 3 -8.14 2.37 -20.54
C ALA A 3 -8.75 3.32 -19.51
N LYS A 4 -9.70 2.85 -18.72
CA LYS A 4 -10.33 3.64 -17.66
C LYS A 4 -9.23 4.11 -16.69
N GLU A 5 -9.05 5.42 -16.59
CA GLU A 5 -8.09 5.99 -15.65
C GLU A 5 -8.61 5.77 -14.22
N LEU A 6 -7.76 5.16 -13.36
CA LEU A 6 -8.12 4.87 -11.97
C LEU A 6 -8.16 6.16 -11.16
N ASN A 7 -9.24 6.36 -10.41
CA ASN A 7 -9.34 7.47 -9.46
C ASN A 7 -8.48 7.20 -8.21
N ILE A 8 -8.32 8.23 -7.36
CA ILE A 8 -7.46 8.16 -6.18
C ILE A 8 -7.87 7.05 -5.19
N TYR A 9 -9.16 6.78 -5.04
CA TYR A 9 -9.63 5.75 -4.11
C TYR A 9 -9.36 4.33 -4.63
N GLU A 10 -9.49 4.11 -5.95
CA GLU A 10 -9.11 2.86 -6.61
C GLU A 10 -7.60 2.62 -6.44
N ARG A 11 -6.77 3.65 -6.61
CA ARG A 11 -5.31 3.59 -6.37
C ARG A 11 -4.97 3.31 -4.91
N LEU A 12 -5.65 3.94 -3.95
CA LEU A 12 -5.48 3.66 -2.52
C LEU A 12 -5.86 2.22 -2.15
N ALA A 13 -6.92 1.68 -2.75
CA ALA A 13 -7.29 0.29 -2.57
C ALA A 13 -6.19 -0.66 -3.08
N MET A 14 -5.54 -0.33 -4.21
CA MET A 14 -4.39 -1.09 -4.73
C MET A 14 -3.20 -1.03 -3.76
N VAL A 15 -2.83 0.16 -3.25
CA VAL A 15 -1.76 0.29 -2.24
C VAL A 15 -2.02 -0.60 -1.03
N ARG A 16 -3.26 -0.60 -0.51
CA ARG A 16 -3.65 -1.46 0.62
C ARG A 16 -3.58 -2.94 0.28
N GLY A 17 -3.86 -3.32 -0.96
CA GLY A 17 -3.70 -4.69 -1.44
C GLY A 17 -2.23 -5.14 -1.50
N MET A 18 -1.30 -4.23 -1.80
CA MET A 18 0.14 -4.50 -1.89
C MET A 18 0.84 -4.52 -0.54
N VAL A 19 0.34 -3.76 0.45
CA VAL A 19 0.97 -3.60 1.75
C VAL A 19 0.25 -4.44 2.80
N SER A 20 0.88 -5.54 3.22
CA SER A 20 0.30 -6.47 4.21
C SER A 20 0.49 -6.04 5.67
N GLY A 21 1.33 -5.04 5.93
CA GLY A 21 1.61 -4.51 7.26
C GLY A 21 3.06 -4.06 7.43
N VAL A 22 3.38 -3.45 8.55
CA VAL A 22 4.69 -2.88 8.84
C VAL A 22 5.36 -3.66 9.96
N LYS A 23 6.61 -4.09 9.73
CA LYS A 23 7.42 -4.77 10.74
C LYS A 23 7.75 -3.85 11.90
N LYS A 24 7.63 -4.35 13.13
CA LYS A 24 8.06 -3.66 14.35
C LYS A 24 9.57 -3.82 14.54
N THR A 25 10.35 -2.86 14.07
CA THR A 25 11.82 -2.90 14.08
C THR A 25 12.43 -2.15 15.26
N ALA A 26 11.72 -1.19 15.85
CA ALA A 26 12.19 -0.38 16.95
C ALA A 26 11.69 -0.87 18.32
N LYS A 27 12.54 -0.78 19.35
CA LYS A 27 12.19 -1.11 20.75
C LYS A 27 11.82 0.16 21.51
N ASN A 28 10.68 0.14 22.18
CA ASN A 28 10.33 1.19 23.14
C ASN A 28 11.00 0.87 24.49
N PRO A 29 11.97 1.70 24.97
CA PRO A 29 12.68 1.39 26.21
C PRO A 29 11.80 1.48 27.47
N PHE A 30 10.70 2.25 27.42
CA PHE A 30 9.78 2.43 28.56
C PHE A 30 8.77 1.30 28.68
N PHE A 31 8.21 0.84 27.57
CA PHE A 31 7.15 -0.17 27.58
C PHE A 31 7.63 -1.58 27.22
N LYS A 32 8.93 -1.76 26.96
CA LYS A 32 9.55 -3.03 26.53
C LYS A 32 8.83 -3.70 25.35
N SER A 33 8.13 -2.91 24.54
CA SER A 33 7.38 -3.36 23.38
C SER A 33 8.07 -2.94 22.09
N ASN A 34 7.96 -3.76 21.06
CA ASN A 34 8.40 -3.40 19.71
C ASN A 34 7.34 -2.54 19.02
N TYR A 35 7.78 -1.58 18.20
CA TYR A 35 6.88 -0.78 17.38
C TYR A 35 7.47 -0.53 15.98
N ALA A 36 6.61 -0.29 15.00
CA ALA A 36 7.03 0.13 13.67
C ALA A 36 7.42 1.61 13.73
N ASP A 37 8.67 1.94 13.48
CA ASP A 37 9.13 3.32 13.42
C ASP A 37 8.70 4.01 12.12
N LEU A 38 8.91 5.33 12.03
CA LEU A 38 8.54 6.10 10.84
C LEU A 38 9.25 5.60 9.58
N ASN A 39 10.54 5.25 9.68
CA ASN A 39 11.30 4.77 8.53
C ASN A 39 10.76 3.44 8.02
N SER A 40 10.39 2.53 8.92
CA SER A 40 9.76 1.25 8.54
C SER A 40 8.44 1.47 7.80
N VAL A 41 7.61 2.42 8.26
CA VAL A 41 6.35 2.78 7.57
C VAL A 41 6.63 3.35 6.18
N MET A 42 7.55 4.31 6.08
CA MET A 42 7.92 4.96 4.81
C MET A 42 8.47 3.95 3.81
N ASN A 43 9.40 3.09 4.21
CA ASN A 43 10.02 2.09 3.35
C ASN A 43 9.01 1.04 2.87
N THR A 44 8.03 0.69 3.71
CA THR A 44 6.97 -0.25 3.34
C THR A 44 6.00 0.34 2.32
N LEU A 45 5.66 1.64 2.45
CA LEU A 45 4.72 2.30 1.55
C LEU A 45 5.34 2.70 0.22
N ALA A 46 6.63 3.07 0.19
CA ALA A 46 7.25 3.68 -0.97
C ALA A 46 7.09 2.88 -2.28
N PRO A 47 7.34 1.56 -2.34
CA PRO A 47 7.18 0.79 -3.57
C PRO A 47 5.74 0.80 -4.09
N ALA A 48 4.76 0.58 -3.19
CA ALA A 48 3.35 0.52 -3.55
C ALA A 48 2.81 1.88 -4.02
N LEU A 49 3.26 2.98 -3.43
CA LEU A 49 2.89 4.33 -3.85
C LEU A 49 3.40 4.63 -5.26
N ILE A 50 4.67 4.29 -5.54
CA ILE A 50 5.27 4.46 -6.89
C ILE A 50 4.47 3.67 -7.92
N GLU A 51 4.17 2.40 -7.64
CA GLU A 51 3.44 1.53 -8.56
C GLU A 51 2.01 2.03 -8.81
N CYS A 52 1.36 2.60 -7.78
CA CYS A 52 0.01 3.17 -7.90
C CYS A 52 0.00 4.62 -8.40
N ASN A 53 1.16 5.19 -8.79
CA ASN A 53 1.30 6.58 -9.22
C ASN A 53 0.73 7.59 -8.21
N LEU A 54 1.03 7.34 -6.93
CA LEU A 54 0.68 8.19 -5.80
C LEU A 54 1.93 8.73 -5.11
N ILE A 55 1.80 9.92 -4.53
CA ILE A 55 2.78 10.48 -3.60
C ILE A 55 2.06 10.95 -2.34
N TYR A 56 2.75 10.94 -1.20
CA TYR A 56 2.29 11.67 -0.03
C TYR A 56 3.21 12.85 0.29
N VAL A 57 2.61 13.92 0.81
CA VAL A 57 3.32 15.11 1.30
C VAL A 57 2.88 15.36 2.73
N GLN A 58 3.82 15.68 3.62
CA GLN A 58 3.54 16.02 5.01
C GLN A 58 4.20 17.35 5.36
N TYR A 59 3.42 18.28 5.89
CA TYR A 59 3.90 19.59 6.33
C TYR A 59 3.12 20.07 7.56
N VAL A 60 3.71 20.98 8.31
CA VAL A 60 3.05 21.63 9.45
C VAL A 60 2.34 22.87 8.97
N ASP A 61 1.11 23.07 9.43
CA ASP A 61 0.28 24.24 9.15
C ASP A 61 -0.43 24.66 10.44
N VAL A 62 -1.12 25.79 10.40
CA VAL A 62 -1.95 26.29 11.51
C VAL A 62 -3.41 26.29 11.07
N CYS A 63 -4.24 25.54 11.78
CA CYS A 63 -5.67 25.47 11.54
C CYS A 63 -6.40 25.92 12.82
N ASP A 64 -7.23 26.96 12.72
CA ASP A 64 -7.98 27.53 13.85
C ASP A 64 -7.09 27.88 15.06
N GLY A 65 -5.86 28.35 14.79
CA GLY A 65 -4.90 28.75 15.83
C GLY A 65 -4.18 27.57 16.51
N VAL A 66 -4.31 26.38 15.97
CA VAL A 66 -3.65 25.15 16.46
C VAL A 66 -2.71 24.60 15.41
N ASP A 67 -1.51 24.20 15.83
CA ASP A 67 -0.55 23.53 14.96
C ASP A 67 -1.09 22.16 14.54
N VAL A 68 -1.08 21.89 13.24
CA VAL A 68 -1.51 20.61 12.66
C VAL A 68 -0.43 20.06 11.74
N LEU A 69 -0.28 18.76 11.74
CA LEU A 69 0.39 18.05 10.65
C LEU A 69 -0.64 17.77 9.56
N VAL A 70 -0.46 18.36 8.42
CA VAL A 70 -1.22 18.03 7.21
C VAL A 70 -0.53 16.87 6.52
N THR A 71 -1.30 15.85 6.15
CA THR A 71 -0.86 14.74 5.30
C THR A 71 -1.76 14.69 4.08
N GLU A 72 -1.18 14.89 2.90
CA GLU A 72 -1.86 14.77 1.62
C GLU A 72 -1.38 13.53 0.88
N ILE A 73 -2.29 12.73 0.33
CA ILE A 73 -2.00 11.70 -0.66
C ILE A 73 -2.51 12.23 -1.98
N VAL A 74 -1.64 12.31 -2.97
CA VAL A 74 -1.90 12.98 -4.25
C VAL A 74 -1.73 12.00 -5.40
N ASN A 75 -2.68 12.00 -6.36
CA ASN A 75 -2.53 11.32 -7.62
C ASN A 75 -1.55 12.11 -8.52
N ILE A 76 -0.40 11.51 -8.86
CA ILE A 76 0.66 12.19 -9.63
C ILE A 76 0.17 12.58 -11.03
N SER A 77 -0.66 11.75 -11.67
CA SER A 77 -1.24 12.04 -13.00
C SER A 77 -2.29 13.17 -12.97
N ASN A 78 -2.98 13.31 -11.83
CA ASN A 78 -4.02 14.31 -11.64
C ASN A 78 -3.93 14.93 -10.23
N PRO A 79 -3.07 15.95 -10.00
CA PRO A 79 -2.81 16.50 -8.66
C PRO A 79 -4.02 17.17 -8.00
N VAL A 80 -5.11 17.39 -8.72
CA VAL A 80 -6.38 17.86 -8.15
C VAL A 80 -7.03 16.76 -7.31
N GLU A 81 -6.82 15.50 -7.68
CA GLU A 81 -7.27 14.34 -6.91
C GLU A 81 -6.32 14.10 -5.74
N LYS A 82 -6.77 14.45 -4.54
CA LYS A 82 -6.03 14.22 -3.31
C LYS A 82 -6.94 13.87 -2.14
N VAL A 83 -6.38 13.14 -1.18
CA VAL A 83 -6.99 12.85 0.11
C VAL A 83 -6.15 13.53 1.18
N ILE A 84 -6.80 14.30 2.08
CA ILE A 84 -6.14 15.12 3.09
C ILE A 84 -6.57 14.64 4.48
N SER A 85 -5.60 14.59 5.40
CA SER A 85 -5.82 14.36 6.83
C SER A 85 -5.04 15.37 7.65
N ASN A 86 -5.70 15.95 8.67
CA ASN A 86 -5.09 16.88 9.62
C ASN A 86 -4.95 16.17 10.97
N THR A 87 -3.74 16.20 11.53
CA THR A 87 -3.43 15.65 12.85
C THR A 87 -2.96 16.77 13.76
N HIS A 88 -3.67 17.03 14.85
CA HIS A 88 -3.28 18.06 15.82
C HIS A 88 -1.95 17.74 16.48
N LEU A 89 -1.06 18.72 16.54
CA LEU A 89 0.23 18.63 17.23
C LEU A 89 0.07 19.16 18.65
N MET A 90 -0.03 18.24 19.61
CA MET A 90 -0.21 18.61 21.03
C MET A 90 1.15 18.60 21.74
N VAL A 91 1.62 19.78 22.15
CA VAL A 91 2.85 19.94 22.94
C VAL A 91 2.53 20.74 24.19
N ALA A 92 2.77 20.16 25.34
CA ALA A 92 2.40 20.74 26.66
C ALA A 92 3.17 22.02 27.05
N ALA A 93 4.26 22.35 26.34
CA ALA A 93 5.06 23.56 26.59
C ALA A 93 5.83 23.94 25.31
N PRO A 94 6.17 25.22 25.09
CA PRO A 94 6.97 25.67 23.95
C PRO A 94 8.40 25.15 24.06
N ASP A 95 8.65 24.00 23.47
CA ASP A 95 9.91 23.28 23.46
C ASP A 95 10.10 22.66 22.08
N MET A 96 11.06 23.18 21.32
CA MET A 96 11.32 22.75 19.94
C MET A 96 11.71 21.26 19.83
N GLN A 97 12.36 20.70 20.83
CA GLN A 97 12.71 19.27 20.83
C GLN A 97 11.45 18.41 20.99
N LYS A 98 10.56 18.79 21.91
CA LYS A 98 9.26 18.11 22.08
C LYS A 98 8.39 18.27 20.86
N PHE A 99 8.40 19.46 20.24
CA PHE A 99 7.65 19.74 19.01
C PHE A 99 8.17 18.84 17.86
N GLY A 100 9.47 18.74 17.65
CA GLY A 100 10.05 17.82 16.66
C GLY A 100 9.69 16.36 16.92
N GLY A 101 9.66 15.94 18.20
CA GLY A 101 9.17 14.62 18.60
C GLY A 101 7.69 14.41 18.26
N ALA A 102 6.84 15.41 18.54
CA ALA A 102 5.41 15.37 18.22
C ALA A 102 5.17 15.27 16.71
N ILE A 103 5.92 16.03 15.89
CA ILE A 103 5.86 15.92 14.42
C ILE A 103 6.21 14.50 13.97
N THR A 104 7.32 13.93 14.45
CA THR A 104 7.75 12.58 14.07
C THR A 104 6.69 11.53 14.43
N TYR A 105 6.10 11.67 15.61
CA TYR A 105 5.03 10.82 16.09
C TYR A 105 3.77 10.94 15.21
N ALA A 106 3.31 12.17 14.97
CA ALA A 106 2.14 12.47 14.16
C ALA A 106 2.31 11.97 12.72
N ARG A 107 3.49 12.17 12.09
CA ARG A 107 3.81 11.68 10.74
C ARG A 107 3.60 10.18 10.61
N ARG A 108 4.09 9.43 11.56
CA ARG A 108 3.95 7.98 11.57
C ARG A 108 2.49 7.54 11.71
N TYR A 109 1.77 8.10 12.68
CA TYR A 109 0.38 7.72 12.92
C TYR A 109 -0.56 8.16 11.79
N ALA A 110 -0.32 9.32 11.18
CA ALA A 110 -1.08 9.77 10.03
C ALA A 110 -0.96 8.78 8.86
N LEU A 111 0.26 8.34 8.52
CA LEU A 111 0.46 7.34 7.46
C LEU A 111 -0.17 5.98 7.83
N VAL A 112 0.08 5.50 9.05
CA VAL A 112 -0.51 4.23 9.51
C VAL A 112 -2.03 4.24 9.41
N SER A 113 -2.69 5.34 9.84
CA SER A 113 -4.15 5.44 9.82
C SER A 113 -4.72 5.63 8.41
N MET A 114 -4.10 6.49 7.58
CA MET A 114 -4.59 6.75 6.23
C MET A 114 -4.53 5.51 5.32
N PHE A 115 -3.46 4.71 5.46
CA PHE A 115 -3.30 3.47 4.71
C PHE A 115 -3.85 2.24 5.43
N GLY A 116 -4.35 2.36 6.67
CA GLY A 116 -4.88 1.25 7.45
C GLY A 116 -3.86 0.15 7.67
N LEU A 117 -2.60 0.52 8.00
CA LEU A 117 -1.51 -0.43 8.16
C LEU A 117 -1.60 -1.15 9.49
N GLU A 118 -1.37 -2.45 9.48
CA GLU A 118 -1.22 -3.26 10.67
C GLU A 118 0.25 -3.34 11.10
N ALA A 119 0.51 -3.23 12.39
CA ALA A 119 1.84 -3.47 12.94
C ALA A 119 2.06 -4.97 13.15
N ILE A 120 2.98 -5.56 12.38
CA ILE A 120 3.29 -6.99 12.45
C ILE A 120 4.44 -7.19 13.43
N ASP A 121 4.24 -8.06 14.43
CA ASP A 121 5.30 -8.53 15.31
C ASP A 121 6.18 -9.53 14.55
N ASP A 122 7.46 -9.19 14.39
CA ASP A 122 8.50 -10.08 13.85
C ASP A 122 9.08 -10.95 14.98
N ASP A 123 8.20 -11.43 15.89
CA ASP A 123 8.62 -12.36 16.91
C ASP A 123 8.98 -13.68 16.25
N GLY A 124 10.25 -14.08 16.37
CA GLY A 124 10.92 -15.24 15.83
C GLY A 124 10.18 -16.60 15.85
N ASN A 125 8.85 -16.59 15.74
CA ASN A 125 7.98 -17.76 15.61
C ASN A 125 8.10 -18.50 14.26
N VAL A 126 8.95 -18.01 13.34
CA VAL A 126 9.35 -18.75 12.14
C VAL A 126 10.15 -20.02 12.50
N ALA A 127 10.72 -20.08 13.73
CA ALA A 127 11.53 -21.22 14.17
C ALA A 127 10.71 -22.42 14.71
N VAL A 128 9.40 -22.28 14.90
CA VAL A 128 8.55 -23.36 15.41
C VAL A 128 7.32 -23.51 14.51
N GLY A 129 7.48 -24.17 13.40
CA GLY A 129 6.54 -24.86 12.50
C GLY A 129 5.02 -24.71 12.62
N LYS A 130 4.50 -23.62 13.17
CA LYS A 130 3.08 -23.26 13.15
C LYS A 130 2.88 -22.07 12.24
N ALA A 131 2.44 -22.35 11.01
CA ALA A 131 1.99 -21.32 10.09
C ALA A 131 0.94 -20.44 10.80
N LYS A 132 1.26 -19.14 11.00
CA LYS A 132 0.23 -18.15 11.41
C LYS A 132 -0.87 -18.15 10.36
N PRO A 133 -2.15 -18.08 10.75
CA PRO A 133 -3.21 -17.90 9.77
C PRO A 133 -2.93 -16.59 8.99
N MET A 134 -2.94 -16.69 7.68
CA MET A 134 -2.68 -15.57 6.79
C MET A 134 -3.75 -14.50 6.98
N THR A 135 -3.34 -13.23 7.02
CA THR A 135 -4.28 -12.10 7.00
C THR A 135 -5.08 -12.10 5.70
N ALA A 136 -6.26 -11.48 5.71
CA ALA A 136 -7.08 -11.36 4.48
C ALA A 136 -6.29 -10.71 3.32
N THR A 137 -5.43 -9.73 3.63
CA THR A 137 -4.55 -9.06 2.66
C THR A 137 -3.48 -10.01 2.11
N GLN A 138 -2.85 -10.83 2.96
CA GLN A 138 -1.88 -11.83 2.53
C GLN A 138 -2.51 -12.88 1.62
N GLN A 139 -3.70 -13.37 1.99
CA GLN A 139 -4.46 -14.31 1.15
C GLN A 139 -4.85 -13.69 -0.19
N HIS A 140 -5.21 -12.41 -0.21
CA HIS A 140 -5.54 -11.69 -1.44
C HIS A 140 -4.31 -11.57 -2.36
N ASN A 141 -3.16 -11.14 -1.82
CA ASN A 141 -1.91 -11.03 -2.59
C ASN A 141 -1.41 -12.38 -3.11
N GLU A 142 -1.53 -13.42 -2.29
CA GLU A 142 -1.16 -14.78 -2.72
C GLU A 142 -2.04 -15.28 -3.87
N ARG A 143 -3.34 -14.97 -3.86
CA ARG A 143 -4.24 -15.29 -4.97
C ARG A 143 -3.86 -14.55 -6.25
N ILE A 144 -3.50 -13.25 -6.14
CA ILE A 144 -3.04 -12.46 -7.29
C ILE A 144 -1.75 -13.04 -7.87
N ASN A 145 -0.76 -13.34 -7.02
CA ASN A 145 0.51 -13.91 -7.47
C ASN A 145 0.32 -15.28 -8.09
N SER A 146 -0.45 -16.16 -7.46
CA SER A 146 -0.77 -17.49 -8.02
C SER A 146 -1.50 -17.40 -9.37
N ALA A 147 -2.38 -16.41 -9.54
CA ALA A 147 -3.06 -16.21 -10.82
C ALA A 147 -2.10 -15.68 -11.89
N LYS A 148 -1.16 -14.77 -11.56
CA LYS A 148 -0.12 -14.30 -12.48
C LYS A 148 0.81 -15.45 -12.92
N ASP A 149 1.27 -16.28 -11.97
CA ASP A 149 2.09 -17.45 -12.26
C ASP A 149 1.37 -18.46 -13.19
N ALA A 150 0.05 -18.63 -12.97
CA ALA A 150 -0.77 -19.49 -13.82
C ALA A 150 -0.93 -18.91 -15.25
N LEU A 151 -1.04 -17.57 -15.39
CA LEU A 151 -1.07 -16.91 -16.69
C LEU A 151 0.26 -17.06 -17.45
N ASP A 152 1.40 -16.91 -16.75
CA ASP A 152 2.73 -17.13 -17.34
C ASP A 152 2.88 -18.56 -17.85
N LYS A 153 2.40 -19.53 -17.06
CA LYS A 153 2.40 -20.94 -17.44
C LYS A 153 1.51 -21.18 -18.65
N ALA A 154 0.28 -20.67 -18.64
CA ALA A 154 -0.66 -20.82 -19.75
C ALA A 154 -0.09 -20.21 -21.05
N LYS A 155 0.54 -19.03 -20.98
CA LYS A 155 1.22 -18.42 -22.14
C LYS A 155 2.34 -19.33 -22.67
N LYS A 156 3.18 -19.87 -21.78
CA LYS A 156 4.31 -20.73 -22.14
C LYS A 156 3.86 -22.06 -22.79
N GLU A 157 2.72 -22.59 -22.36
CA GLU A 157 2.14 -23.83 -22.84
C GLU A 157 1.19 -23.63 -24.05
N GLY A 158 0.89 -22.38 -24.40
CA GLY A 158 -0.07 -22.02 -25.47
C GLY A 158 -1.52 -22.34 -25.12
N ASP A 159 -1.86 -22.43 -23.83
CA ASP A 159 -3.19 -22.74 -23.31
C ASP A 159 -4.00 -21.45 -23.11
N PHE A 160 -4.55 -20.97 -24.22
CA PHE A 160 -5.34 -19.72 -24.23
C PHE A 160 -6.70 -19.85 -23.55
N ASP A 161 -7.26 -21.07 -23.49
CA ASP A 161 -8.54 -21.31 -22.82
C ASP A 161 -8.40 -21.15 -21.31
N SER A 162 -7.39 -21.77 -20.72
CA SER A 162 -7.07 -21.59 -19.29
C SER A 162 -6.72 -20.13 -18.96
N ALA A 163 -6.02 -19.42 -19.84
CA ALA A 163 -5.70 -18.02 -19.63
C ALA A 163 -6.96 -17.13 -19.63
N SER A 164 -7.92 -17.41 -20.53
CA SER A 164 -9.22 -16.72 -20.61
C SER A 164 -10.05 -16.95 -19.36
N ASP A 165 -10.11 -18.19 -18.86
CA ASP A 165 -10.83 -18.55 -17.64
C ASP A 165 -10.28 -17.81 -16.41
N ILE A 166 -8.95 -17.68 -16.30
CA ILE A 166 -8.29 -16.92 -15.22
C ILE A 166 -8.65 -15.44 -15.32
N TYR A 167 -8.65 -14.87 -16.52
CA TYR A 167 -9.05 -13.47 -16.76
C TYR A 167 -10.50 -13.20 -16.37
N ASP A 168 -11.42 -14.06 -16.79
CA ASP A 168 -12.85 -13.92 -16.50
C ASP A 168 -13.13 -14.05 -14.99
N TYR A 169 -12.46 -14.99 -14.34
CA TYR A 169 -12.51 -15.11 -12.89
C TYR A 169 -11.98 -13.85 -12.19
N ALA A 170 -10.83 -13.33 -12.63
CA ALA A 170 -10.23 -12.12 -12.07
C ALA A 170 -11.13 -10.90 -12.25
N LYS A 171 -11.70 -10.73 -13.42
CA LYS A 171 -12.64 -9.66 -13.76
C LYS A 171 -13.90 -9.71 -12.90
N LYS A 172 -14.49 -10.90 -12.74
CA LYS A 172 -15.69 -11.13 -11.91
C LYS A 172 -15.44 -10.83 -10.44
N ASN A 173 -14.22 -11.08 -9.92
CA ASN A 173 -13.87 -10.93 -8.52
C ASN A 173 -13.10 -9.62 -8.20
N GLY A 174 -12.92 -8.73 -9.18
CA GLY A 174 -12.29 -7.42 -8.99
C GLY A 174 -10.76 -7.47 -8.82
N PHE A 175 -10.08 -8.52 -9.31
CA PHE A 175 -8.62 -8.63 -9.31
C PHE A 175 -8.02 -7.85 -10.49
N ILE A 176 -8.09 -6.52 -10.44
CA ILE A 176 -7.65 -5.61 -11.52
C ILE A 176 -6.21 -5.90 -11.95
N GLN A 177 -5.28 -6.12 -11.00
CA GLN A 177 -3.88 -6.42 -11.29
C GLN A 177 -3.67 -7.69 -12.13
N VAL A 178 -4.56 -8.68 -12.00
CA VAL A 178 -4.51 -9.90 -12.83
C VAL A 178 -5.04 -9.61 -14.22
N CYS A 179 -6.08 -8.79 -14.34
CA CYS A 179 -6.63 -8.37 -15.63
C CYS A 179 -5.61 -7.55 -16.44
N ASP A 180 -4.94 -6.59 -15.79
CA ASP A 180 -3.89 -5.77 -16.41
C ASP A 180 -2.72 -6.64 -16.87
N TYR A 181 -2.32 -7.59 -16.02
CA TYR A 181 -1.24 -8.54 -16.35
C TYR A 181 -1.61 -9.44 -17.54
N TYR A 182 -2.84 -9.93 -17.60
CA TYR A 182 -3.36 -10.67 -18.76
C TYR A 182 -3.25 -9.84 -20.05
N SER A 183 -3.72 -8.58 -20.01
CA SER A 183 -3.68 -7.69 -21.18
C SER A 183 -2.22 -7.43 -21.65
N GLN A 184 -1.28 -7.26 -20.73
CA GLN A 184 0.13 -7.12 -21.06
C GLN A 184 0.71 -8.40 -21.70
N LEU A 185 0.32 -9.59 -21.24
CA LEU A 185 0.85 -10.84 -21.75
C LEU A 185 0.27 -11.25 -23.08
N PHE A 186 -1.03 -11.04 -23.31
CA PHE A 186 -1.76 -11.65 -24.43
C PHE A 186 -2.25 -10.66 -25.48
N GLU A 187 -2.42 -9.35 -25.13
CA GLU A 187 -2.92 -8.33 -26.06
C GLU A 187 -1.79 -7.53 -26.72
N SER A 188 -0.59 -7.50 -26.16
CA SER A 188 0.57 -6.84 -26.76
C SER A 188 1.07 -7.52 -28.05
N ASP A 189 0.92 -8.84 -28.15
CA ASP A 189 1.37 -9.61 -29.30
C ASP A 189 0.48 -9.40 -30.56
N ASN A 190 -0.70 -8.80 -30.41
CA ASN A 190 -1.61 -8.47 -31.54
C ASN A 190 -1.31 -7.15 -32.23
N LYS A 191 -0.33 -6.36 -31.77
CA LYS A 191 0.02 -5.05 -32.38
C LYS A 191 1.19 -5.09 -33.35
N GLU A 192 1.92 -6.21 -33.44
CA GLU A 192 3.06 -6.36 -34.38
C GLU A 192 2.71 -7.11 -35.66
N GLY A 193 1.44 -7.41 -35.91
CA GLY A 193 0.96 -8.20 -37.04
C GLY A 193 0.06 -7.45 -38.04
N MET A 194 0.11 -6.10 -38.10
CA MET A 194 -0.57 -5.33 -39.17
C MET A 194 0.42 -4.39 -39.84
#